data_e9e67fef019844f08e937fc15bec5875
#
_entry.id   e9e67fef019844f08e937fc15bec5875
#
_cell.length_a   1.000
_cell.length_b   1.000
_cell.length_c   1.000
_cell.angle_alpha   90.00
_cell.angle_beta   90.00
_cell.angle_gamma   90.00
#
_symmetry.space_group_name_H-M   'P 1'
#
loop_
_entity.id
_entity.type
_entity.pdbx_description
1 polymer ?
#
loop_
_entity_poly.entity_id
_entity_poly.type
_entity_poly.pdbx_seq_one_letter_code
_entity_poly.pdbx_strand_id
1 'polypeptide(L)' 'MWNLEGMTVTGTYLDDFLVTGKVESSRVAYGGSVKHTVVLDEPLAMRWRKEPATRLILDHEKIIQVKD' A
#
# COMPACT_ATOMS: atom_id res chain seq x y z
N MET A 1 -1.73 8.53 -14.17
CA MET A 1 -2.66 7.38 -14.01
C MET A 1 -2.76 7.02 -12.54
N TRP A 2 -3.98 6.87 -12.05
CA TRP A 2 -4.17 6.57 -10.63
C TRP A 2 -4.34 5.07 -10.34
N ASN A 3 -4.77 4.28 -11.31
CA ASN A 3 -5.00 2.85 -11.10
C ASN A 3 -3.70 2.07 -11.24
N LEU A 4 -3.25 1.47 -10.14
CA LEU A 4 -2.00 0.71 -10.10
C LEU A 4 -2.21 -0.79 -9.91
N GLU A 5 -3.45 -1.28 -10.13
CA GLU A 5 -3.76 -2.69 -9.93
C GLU A 5 -2.82 -3.59 -10.72
N GLY A 6 -2.29 -4.61 -10.06
CA GLY A 6 -1.38 -5.56 -10.66
C GLY A 6 0.09 -5.15 -10.63
N MET A 7 0.36 -3.90 -10.24
CA MET A 7 1.74 -3.41 -10.20
C MET A 7 2.36 -3.62 -8.82
N THR A 8 3.67 -3.75 -8.79
CA THR A 8 4.42 -3.81 -7.54
C THR A 8 4.79 -2.39 -7.15
N VAL A 9 4.48 -2.02 -5.92
CA VAL A 9 4.74 -0.66 -5.43
C VAL A 9 5.57 -0.70 -4.15
N THR A 10 6.33 0.36 -3.94
CA THR A 10 7.00 0.63 -2.68
C THR A 10 6.49 1.96 -2.17
N GLY A 11 6.15 2.02 -0.90
CA GLY A 11 5.63 3.24 -0.32
C GLY A 11 5.74 3.23 1.19
N THR A 12 5.22 4.28 1.81
CA THR A 12 5.27 4.42 3.26
C THR A 12 3.89 4.23 3.87
N TYR A 13 3.84 3.49 4.97
CA TYR A 13 2.63 3.25 5.73
C TYR A 13 2.76 3.97 7.07
N LEU A 14 1.80 4.82 7.39
CA LEU A 14 1.80 5.64 8.62
C LEU A 14 3.08 6.47 8.75
N ASP A 15 3.71 6.81 7.63
CA ASP A 15 4.94 7.59 7.55
C ASP A 15 6.14 6.98 8.28
N ASP A 16 5.98 5.79 8.85
CA ASP A 16 7.03 5.12 9.63
C ASP A 16 7.55 3.85 8.98
N PHE A 17 6.74 3.19 8.17
CA PHE A 17 7.09 1.88 7.63
C PHE A 17 7.24 1.93 6.12
N LEU A 18 8.41 1.53 5.64
CA LEU A 18 8.63 1.36 4.19
C LEU A 18 8.20 -0.04 3.83
N VAL A 19 7.25 -0.15 2.92
CA VAL A 19 6.68 -1.45 2.54
C VAL A 19 6.69 -1.63 1.03
N THR A 20 6.75 -2.88 0.59
CA THR A 20 6.71 -3.25 -0.82
C THR A 20 5.69 -4.37 -0.99
N GLY A 21 4.92 -4.29 -2.05
CA GLY A 21 3.95 -5.32 -2.35
C GLY A 21 3.22 -5.07 -3.65
N LYS A 22 2.30 -5.95 -3.96
CA LYS A 22 1.52 -5.87 -5.20
C LYS A 22 0.17 -5.25 -4.93
N VAL A 23 -0.24 -4.32 -5.79
CA VAL A 23 -1.53 -3.66 -5.65
C VAL A 23 -2.64 -4.61 -6.06
N GLU A 24 -3.51 -4.93 -5.11
CA GLU A 24 -4.67 -5.78 -5.34
C GLU A 24 -5.82 -4.98 -5.93
N SER A 25 -6.03 -3.77 -5.42
CA SER A 25 -7.07 -2.88 -5.94
C SER A 25 -6.70 -1.43 -5.71
N SER A 26 -7.18 -0.58 -6.61
CA SER A 26 -7.04 0.86 -6.51
C SER A 26 -8.43 1.47 -6.56
N ARG A 27 -8.67 2.49 -5.75
CA ARG A 27 -9.98 3.16 -5.77
C ARG A 27 -9.83 4.64 -5.44
N VAL A 28 -10.78 5.41 -5.90
CA VAL A 28 -10.90 6.81 -5.56
C VAL A 28 -11.86 6.90 -4.37
N ALA A 29 -11.34 7.37 -3.24
CA ALA A 29 -12.13 7.52 -2.05
C ALA A 29 -12.93 8.82 -2.10
N TYR A 30 -13.87 8.97 -1.18
CA TYR A 30 -14.65 10.19 -1.05
C TYR A 30 -13.71 11.38 -0.89
N GLY A 31 -13.94 12.44 -1.65
CA GLY A 31 -13.08 13.61 -1.65
C GLY A 31 -11.97 13.58 -2.69
N GLY A 32 -11.89 12.52 -3.50
CA GLY A 32 -10.93 12.42 -4.59
C GLY A 32 -9.58 11.81 -4.25
N SER A 33 -9.38 11.38 -3.01
CA SER A 33 -8.14 10.69 -2.63
C SER A 33 -8.08 9.32 -3.27
N VAL A 34 -6.89 8.94 -3.75
CA VAL A 34 -6.69 7.61 -4.31
C VAL A 34 -6.03 6.72 -3.28
N LYS A 35 -6.62 5.55 -3.05
CA LYS A 35 -6.14 4.55 -2.09
C LYS A 35 -5.85 3.25 -2.81
N HIS A 36 -4.79 2.57 -2.38
CA HIS A 36 -4.38 1.29 -2.96
C HIS A 36 -4.34 0.23 -1.88
N THR A 37 -5.00 -0.90 -2.12
CA THR A 37 -4.85 -2.06 -1.26
C THR A 37 -3.66 -2.85 -1.76
N VAL A 38 -2.65 -2.99 -0.92
CA VAL A 38 -1.37 -3.62 -1.27
C VAL A 38 -1.21 -4.92 -0.49
N VAL A 39 -0.99 -6.00 -1.22
CA VAL A 39 -0.63 -7.29 -0.61
C VAL A 39 0.88 -7.30 -0.46
N LEU A 40 1.36 -7.31 0.78
CA LEU A 40 2.77 -7.14 1.07
C LEU A 40 3.58 -8.38 0.67
N ASP A 41 4.79 -8.17 0.15
CA ASP A 41 5.72 -9.25 -0.17
C ASP A 41 6.13 -9.99 1.10
N GLU A 42 6.30 -9.24 2.20
CA GLU A 42 6.62 -9.80 3.51
C GLU A 42 5.68 -9.23 4.55
N PRO A 43 5.18 -10.05 5.47
CA PRO A 43 4.32 -9.55 6.54
C PRO A 43 5.02 -8.46 7.34
N LEU A 44 4.27 -7.44 7.75
CA LEU A 44 4.81 -6.33 8.53
C LEU A 44 4.36 -6.46 9.98
N ALA A 45 5.33 -6.66 10.88
CA ALA A 45 5.05 -6.72 12.31
C ALA A 45 4.93 -5.30 12.86
N MET A 46 3.85 -5.04 13.58
CA MET A 46 3.60 -3.75 14.21
C MET A 46 3.27 -3.97 15.68
N ARG A 47 3.77 -3.07 16.55
CA ARG A 47 3.64 -3.23 18.00
C ARG A 47 2.20 -3.32 18.50
N TRP A 48 1.28 -2.67 17.79
CA TRP A 48 -0.13 -2.63 18.21
C TRP A 48 -0.97 -3.75 17.61
N ARG A 49 -0.32 -4.70 16.93
CA ARG A 49 -1.04 -5.83 16.34
C ARG A 49 -0.45 -7.14 16.83
N LYS A 50 -1.33 -8.09 17.13
CA LYS A 50 -0.89 -9.44 17.51
C LYS A 50 -0.25 -10.17 16.35
N GLU A 51 -0.83 -10.02 15.16
CA GLU A 51 -0.37 -10.75 13.98
C GLU A 51 0.22 -9.76 12.98
N PRO A 52 1.26 -10.16 12.24
CA PRO A 52 1.81 -9.31 11.20
C PRO A 52 0.75 -8.99 10.15
N ALA A 53 0.80 -7.78 9.62
CA ALA A 53 -0.09 -7.37 8.55
C ALA A 53 0.41 -7.94 7.23
N THR A 54 -0.50 -8.51 6.43
CA THR A 54 -0.16 -9.03 5.10
C THR A 54 -0.75 -8.17 4.00
N ARG A 55 -1.65 -7.28 4.35
CA ARG A 55 -2.35 -6.41 3.40
C ARG A 55 -2.56 -5.05 4.06
N LEU A 56 -2.20 -3.99 3.36
CA LEU A 56 -2.31 -2.62 3.86
C LEU A 56 -2.96 -1.74 2.82
N ILE A 57 -3.51 -0.62 3.27
CA ILE A 57 -4.02 0.43 2.38
C ILE A 57 -3.02 1.57 2.41
N LEU A 58 -2.50 1.94 1.24
CA LEU A 58 -1.57 3.05 1.09
C LEU A 58 -2.21 4.18 0.29
N ASP A 59 -1.93 5.40 0.70
CA ASP A 59 -2.33 6.57 -0.07
C ASP A 59 -1.47 6.67 -1.32
N HIS A 60 -2.07 7.10 -2.42
CA HIS A 60 -1.36 7.25 -3.69
C HIS A 60 -0.12 8.13 -3.54
N GLU A 61 -0.24 9.22 -2.80
CA GLU A 61 0.87 10.17 -2.60
C GLU A 61 2.01 9.59 -1.77
N LYS A 62 1.79 8.46 -1.10
CA LYS A 62 2.83 7.78 -0.30
C LYS A 62 3.57 6.71 -1.11
N ILE A 63 3.15 6.47 -2.33
CA ILE A 63 3.85 5.53 -3.22
C ILE A 63 5.08 6.25 -3.77
N ILE A 64 6.25 5.65 -3.60
CA ILE A 64 7.51 6.25 -4.05
C ILE A 64 8.12 5.52 -5.24
N GLN A 65 7.67 4.30 -5.53
CA GLN A 65 8.16 3.55 -6.68
C GLN A 65 7.08 2.62 -7.18
N VAL A 66 6.95 2.52 -8.50
CA VAL A 66 5.99 1.63 -9.15
C VAL A 66 6.75 0.81 -10.19
N LYS A 67 6.54 -0.50 -10.19
CA LYS A 67 7.12 -1.43 -11.18
C LYS A 67 6.04 -2.33 -11.73
N ASP A 68 6.20 -2.68 -12.99
CA ASP A 68 5.33 -3.67 -13.64
C ASP A 68 5.59 -5.08 -13.12
#